data_5d4859c5882ee5f19cdbccf8eae85a05
#
_entry.id   5d4859c5882ee5f19cdbccf8eae85a05
#
_cell.length_a   1.000
_cell.length_b   1.000
_cell.length_c   1.000
_cell.angle_alpha   90.00
_cell.angle_beta   90.00
_cell.angle_gamma   90.00
#
_symmetry.space_group_name_H-M   'P 1'
#
loop_
_entity.id
_entity.type
_entity.pdbx_description
1 polymer ?
#
loop_
_entity_poly.entity_id
_entity_poly.type
_entity_poly.pdbx_seq_one_letter_code
_entity_poly.pdbx_strand_id
1 'polypeptide(L)'
;MSNLSHTALVLVAPLILSVAFVVCSIPSLSLLQDVYGDGLFMEELSASFGGRTADLIIKMMPPVVTTETIQNQSQKPIIQFKLYDPSTKEGFKHVTYFITIDKDGEMLLSDWFHDDKGDLKIEMKPSNTERITVYGEPDPILEAFTGREDSPVVATGPIFSEGGLYHFKVRIATIDYARSFLPDDQQPEYEGWLSVGAVENQQVSIDNNTKPIPVQIISYYDELKDFSFDPSTKEMQFTMPFDWNLTRLQDNKVMVHQEILLPKPSELVANSYIGTINGVDVTKDLRIDPTNSTKDVVHFMIPKPVVMQIAEQVNKSGQAKEGLMKFTFKPTV
;
A
#
# COMPACT_ATOMS: atom_id res chain seq x y z
N MET A 1 55.02 -68.35 -39.44
CA MET A 1 55.41 -68.29 -38.02
C MET A 1 54.85 -66.93 -37.53
N SER A 2 53.71 -66.93 -36.90
CA SER A 2 52.93 -65.78 -36.56
C SER A 2 52.85 -65.67 -35.05
N ASN A 3 53.26 -64.59 -34.50
CA ASN A 3 53.02 -64.27 -33.09
C ASN A 3 51.83 -63.35 -32.94
N LEU A 4 50.74 -63.83 -32.34
CA LEU A 4 49.64 -63.04 -31.86
C LEU A 4 50.03 -62.43 -30.52
N SER A 5 49.94 -61.09 -30.42
CA SER A 5 50.04 -60.40 -29.17
C SER A 5 48.61 -60.02 -28.74
N HIS A 6 48.14 -60.47 -27.58
CA HIS A 6 46.90 -60.11 -26.95
C HIS A 6 47.06 -58.77 -26.22
N THR A 7 46.33 -57.75 -26.69
CA THR A 7 46.22 -56.50 -25.96
C THR A 7 44.97 -56.54 -25.11
N ALA A 8 45.14 -56.51 -23.79
CA ALA A 8 44.03 -56.42 -22.85
C ALA A 8 43.50 -54.98 -22.76
N LEU A 9 42.25 -54.80 -23.11
CA LEU A 9 41.51 -53.50 -22.99
C LEU A 9 41.00 -53.38 -21.58
N VAL A 10 41.61 -52.47 -20.80
CA VAL A 10 41.07 -52.09 -19.46
C VAL A 10 40.00 -51.02 -19.63
N LEU A 11 38.77 -51.43 -19.40
CA LEU A 11 37.63 -50.50 -19.36
C LEU A 11 37.59 -49.77 -17.99
N VAL A 12 37.93 -48.47 -17.97
CA VAL A 12 37.76 -47.60 -16.81
C VAL A 12 36.38 -46.95 -16.96
N ALA A 13 35.43 -47.36 -16.12
CA ALA A 13 34.13 -46.73 -16.02
C ALA A 13 34.23 -45.45 -15.15
N PRO A 14 33.77 -44.29 -15.62
CA PRO A 14 33.70 -43.09 -14.77
C PRO A 14 32.52 -43.22 -13.80
N LEU A 15 32.80 -43.16 -12.51
CA LEU A 15 31.85 -43.06 -11.42
C LEU A 15 31.27 -41.62 -11.44
N ILE A 16 30.09 -41.43 -12.00
CA ILE A 16 29.37 -40.15 -11.95
C ILE A 16 28.74 -40.01 -10.56
N LEU A 17 29.39 -39.21 -9.71
CA LEU A 17 28.86 -38.83 -8.41
C LEU A 17 27.77 -37.76 -8.62
N SER A 18 26.50 -38.17 -8.63
CA SER A 18 25.35 -37.27 -8.69
C SER A 18 25.20 -36.60 -7.34
N VAL A 19 25.70 -35.37 -7.21
CA VAL A 19 25.37 -34.48 -6.07
C VAL A 19 23.96 -33.92 -6.33
N ALA A 20 22.97 -34.49 -5.65
CA ALA A 20 21.65 -33.93 -5.61
C ALA A 20 21.67 -32.64 -4.75
N PHE A 21 21.71 -31.49 -5.40
CA PHE A 21 21.38 -30.22 -4.75
C PHE A 21 19.92 -30.25 -4.37
N VAL A 22 19.62 -30.49 -3.10
CA VAL A 22 18.31 -30.16 -2.52
C VAL A 22 18.25 -28.64 -2.43
N VAL A 23 17.72 -28.03 -3.47
CA VAL A 23 17.30 -26.61 -3.41
C VAL A 23 16.10 -26.57 -2.49
N CYS A 24 16.35 -26.29 -1.22
CA CYS A 24 15.31 -25.90 -0.28
C CYS A 24 14.81 -24.53 -0.77
N SER A 25 13.78 -24.52 -1.62
CA SER A 25 13.07 -23.30 -1.99
C SER A 25 12.38 -22.77 -0.76
N ILE A 26 13.02 -21.83 -0.08
CA ILE A 26 12.35 -20.94 0.86
C ILE A 26 11.29 -20.23 0.03
N PRO A 27 9.98 -20.34 0.38
CA PRO A 27 8.98 -19.54 -0.31
C PRO A 27 9.40 -18.09 -0.14
N SER A 28 9.73 -17.45 -1.25
CA SER A 28 10.15 -16.07 -1.28
C SER A 28 9.06 -15.22 -0.61
N LEU A 29 9.46 -14.27 0.24
CA LEU A 29 8.61 -13.27 0.89
C LEU A 29 7.68 -12.55 -0.10
N SER A 30 8.03 -12.55 -1.41
CA SER A 30 7.22 -12.00 -2.50
C SER A 30 5.84 -12.65 -2.69
N LEU A 31 5.65 -13.91 -2.29
CA LEU A 31 4.33 -14.57 -2.37
C LEU A 31 3.38 -14.11 -1.24
N LEU A 32 3.91 -13.54 -0.16
CA LEU A 32 3.09 -12.95 0.90
C LEU A 32 2.69 -11.49 0.56
N GLN A 33 3.49 -10.79 -0.24
CA GLN A 33 3.16 -9.43 -0.70
C GLN A 33 1.96 -9.38 -1.67
N ASP A 34 1.74 -10.43 -2.47
CA ASP A 34 0.56 -10.50 -3.36
C ASP A 34 -0.76 -10.76 -2.62
N VAL A 35 -0.71 -11.16 -1.33
CA VAL A 35 -1.90 -11.47 -0.52
C VAL A 35 -2.21 -10.36 0.49
N TYR A 36 -1.21 -9.61 0.93
CA TYR A 36 -1.35 -8.55 1.91
C TYR A 36 -0.58 -7.31 1.41
N GLY A 37 -1.27 -6.44 0.69
CA GLY A 37 -0.70 -5.13 0.37
C GLY A 37 -0.53 -4.30 1.65
N ASP A 38 0.54 -3.54 1.72
CA ASP A 38 0.80 -2.61 2.81
C ASP A 38 -0.17 -1.42 2.70
N GLY A 39 -0.93 -1.17 3.74
CA GLY A 39 -1.95 -0.12 3.75
C GLY A 39 -3.14 -0.40 2.83
N LEU A 40 -3.72 0.65 2.27
CA LEU A 40 -4.81 0.60 1.30
C LEU A 40 -4.27 0.93 -0.10
N PHE A 41 -3.81 -0.07 -0.83
CA PHE A 41 -3.29 0.10 -2.19
C PHE A 41 -4.29 -0.28 -3.28
N MET A 42 -5.40 -0.92 -2.92
CA MET A 42 -6.44 -1.37 -3.86
C MET A 42 -7.80 -1.46 -3.18
N GLU A 43 -8.80 -0.88 -3.83
CA GLU A 43 -10.22 -1.04 -3.54
C GLU A 43 -10.93 -1.70 -4.72
N GLU A 44 -11.90 -2.58 -4.44
CA GLU A 44 -12.78 -3.21 -5.43
C GLU A 44 -14.22 -2.92 -4.98
N LEU A 45 -14.92 -2.12 -5.74
CA LEU A 45 -16.19 -1.50 -5.38
C LEU A 45 -17.26 -1.90 -6.38
N SER A 46 -18.48 -2.19 -5.91
CA SER A 46 -19.58 -2.62 -6.75
C SER A 46 -20.69 -1.57 -6.79
N ALA A 47 -21.25 -1.32 -7.96
CA ALA A 47 -22.44 -0.52 -8.15
C ALA A 47 -23.37 -1.12 -9.20
N SER A 48 -24.66 -0.76 -9.11
CA SER A 48 -25.67 -1.21 -10.08
C SER A 48 -26.12 -0.05 -10.95
N PHE A 49 -26.29 -0.29 -12.25
CA PHE A 49 -26.83 0.67 -13.20
C PHE A 49 -27.66 -0.04 -14.27
N GLY A 50 -28.79 0.51 -14.66
CA GLY A 50 -29.62 0.00 -15.75
C GLY A 50 -29.94 -1.50 -15.68
N GLY A 51 -30.04 -2.07 -14.49
CA GLY A 51 -30.23 -3.52 -14.28
C GLY A 51 -28.97 -4.39 -14.44
N ARG A 52 -27.81 -3.78 -14.61
CA ARG A 52 -26.48 -4.42 -14.65
C ARG A 52 -25.70 -4.09 -13.38
N THR A 53 -24.69 -4.88 -13.08
CA THR A 53 -23.70 -4.59 -12.05
C THR A 53 -22.36 -4.32 -12.71
N ALA A 54 -21.63 -3.31 -12.20
CA ALA A 54 -20.26 -3.03 -12.60
C ALA A 54 -19.38 -2.97 -11.34
N ASP A 55 -18.21 -3.59 -11.40
CA ASP A 55 -17.19 -3.50 -10.39
C ASP A 55 -16.08 -2.57 -10.87
N LEU A 56 -15.68 -1.65 -10.00
CA LEU A 56 -14.57 -0.74 -10.19
C LEU A 56 -13.40 -1.15 -9.31
N ILE A 57 -12.24 -1.40 -9.90
CA ILE A 57 -10.98 -1.47 -9.19
C ILE A 57 -10.32 -0.10 -9.23
N ILE A 58 -9.97 0.42 -8.04
CA ILE A 58 -9.07 1.56 -7.88
C ILE A 58 -7.79 1.00 -7.27
N LYS A 59 -6.65 1.10 -7.98
CA LYS A 59 -5.41 0.44 -7.57
C LYS A 59 -4.20 1.36 -7.75
N MET A 60 -3.36 1.44 -6.72
CA MET A 60 -2.04 2.08 -6.78
C MET A 60 -0.98 1.10 -7.30
N MET A 61 -0.14 1.57 -8.18
CA MET A 61 1.00 0.83 -8.72
C MET A 61 2.28 1.68 -8.64
N PRO A 62 3.35 1.21 -7.99
CA PRO A 62 3.45 -0.02 -7.22
C PRO A 62 2.54 -0.02 -6.00
N PRO A 63 2.28 -1.19 -5.36
CA PRO A 63 1.35 -1.29 -4.23
C PRO A 63 1.86 -0.58 -2.95
N VAL A 64 3.14 -0.33 -2.85
CA VAL A 64 3.75 0.40 -1.73
C VAL A 64 4.39 1.67 -2.26
N VAL A 65 3.83 2.80 -1.87
CA VAL A 65 4.32 4.14 -2.20
C VAL A 65 4.45 4.94 -0.91
N THR A 66 5.61 5.56 -0.69
CA THR A 66 5.87 6.44 0.46
C THR A 66 6.26 7.84 0.00
N THR A 67 6.08 8.83 0.85
CA THR A 67 6.52 10.20 0.58
C THR A 67 8.00 10.26 0.24
N GLU A 68 8.84 9.44 0.87
CA GLU A 68 10.28 9.36 0.58
C GLU A 68 10.56 8.83 -0.83
N THR A 69 9.87 7.74 -1.25
CA THR A 69 10.05 7.15 -2.59
C THR A 69 9.58 8.08 -3.71
N ILE A 70 8.59 8.91 -3.41
CA ILE A 70 8.08 9.94 -4.31
C ILE A 70 9.09 11.11 -4.42
N GLN A 71 9.52 11.66 -3.29
CA GLN A 71 10.42 12.82 -3.25
C GLN A 71 11.76 12.55 -3.91
N ASN A 72 12.33 11.36 -3.72
CA ASN A 72 13.59 10.95 -4.37
C ASN A 72 13.39 10.43 -5.80
N GLN A 73 12.15 10.47 -6.33
CA GLN A 73 11.77 10.02 -7.68
C GLN A 73 12.14 8.56 -7.99
N SER A 74 12.30 7.73 -6.97
CA SER A 74 12.60 6.31 -7.16
C SER A 74 11.39 5.52 -7.64
N GLN A 75 10.19 6.07 -7.46
CA GLN A 75 8.93 5.49 -7.93
C GLN A 75 8.09 6.54 -8.65
N LYS A 76 7.30 6.07 -9.61
CA LYS A 76 6.28 6.85 -10.34
C LYS A 76 4.93 6.23 -10.04
N PRO A 77 4.17 6.77 -9.08
CA PRO A 77 2.88 6.21 -8.73
C PRO A 77 1.90 6.34 -9.88
N ILE A 78 1.23 5.25 -10.21
CA ILE A 78 0.15 5.20 -11.18
C ILE A 78 -1.11 4.75 -10.45
N ILE A 79 -2.20 5.45 -10.62
CA ILE A 79 -3.52 4.98 -10.20
C ILE A 79 -4.23 4.39 -11.40
N GLN A 80 -4.64 3.15 -11.28
CA GLN A 80 -5.45 2.42 -12.24
C GLN A 80 -6.91 2.44 -11.79
N PHE A 81 -7.80 2.80 -12.72
CA PHE A 81 -9.26 2.68 -12.60
C PHE A 81 -9.72 1.68 -13.65
N LYS A 82 -10.15 0.50 -13.21
CA LYS A 82 -10.61 -0.56 -14.13
C LYS A 82 -12.05 -0.92 -13.83
N LEU A 83 -12.94 -0.61 -14.79
CA LEU A 83 -14.34 -0.97 -14.72
C LEU A 83 -14.60 -2.27 -15.48
N TYR A 84 -15.27 -3.22 -14.86
CA TYR A 84 -15.53 -4.53 -15.46
C TYR A 84 -16.87 -5.14 -15.01
N ASP A 85 -17.39 -6.07 -15.79
CA ASP A 85 -18.56 -6.86 -15.46
C ASP A 85 -18.17 -8.00 -14.50
N PRO A 86 -18.69 -8.04 -13.26
CA PRO A 86 -18.30 -9.06 -12.28
C PRO A 86 -18.68 -10.51 -12.69
N SER A 87 -19.65 -10.69 -13.59
CA SER A 87 -20.11 -12.00 -14.03
C SER A 87 -19.21 -12.61 -15.11
N THR A 88 -18.71 -11.78 -16.03
CA THR A 88 -17.85 -12.22 -17.14
C THR A 88 -16.38 -11.95 -16.90
N LYS A 89 -16.05 -11.04 -15.97
CA LYS A 89 -14.71 -10.49 -15.70
C LYS A 89 -14.12 -9.69 -16.89
N GLU A 90 -14.95 -9.36 -17.90
CA GLU A 90 -14.55 -8.54 -19.03
C GLU A 90 -14.64 -7.05 -18.68
N GLY A 91 -13.65 -6.26 -19.13
CA GLY A 91 -13.67 -4.80 -19.01
C GLY A 91 -14.77 -4.18 -19.88
N PHE A 92 -15.47 -3.19 -19.33
CA PHE A 92 -16.36 -2.35 -20.10
C PHE A 92 -15.57 -1.52 -21.11
N LYS A 93 -16.19 -1.13 -22.20
CA LYS A 93 -15.56 -0.31 -23.25
C LYS A 93 -16.08 1.12 -23.21
N HIS A 94 -15.29 2.04 -23.76
CA HIS A 94 -15.66 3.45 -23.92
C HIS A 94 -16.19 4.07 -22.62
N VAL A 95 -15.39 3.92 -21.55
CA VAL A 95 -15.75 4.39 -20.22
C VAL A 95 -15.26 5.82 -20.00
N THR A 96 -16.18 6.71 -19.65
CA THR A 96 -15.86 8.06 -19.23
C THR A 96 -16.06 8.18 -17.72
N TYR A 97 -14.99 8.53 -17.03
CA TYR A 97 -14.89 8.69 -15.60
C TYR A 97 -14.91 10.17 -15.23
N PHE A 98 -15.72 10.57 -14.25
CA PHE A 98 -15.51 11.80 -13.51
C PHE A 98 -14.86 11.44 -12.19
N ILE A 99 -13.61 11.87 -11.98
CA ILE A 99 -12.80 11.50 -10.84
C ILE A 99 -12.55 12.72 -9.96
N THR A 100 -12.88 12.60 -8.70
CA THR A 100 -12.50 13.56 -7.66
C THR A 100 -11.57 12.85 -6.67
N ILE A 101 -10.48 13.53 -6.32
CA ILE A 101 -9.53 13.08 -5.30
C ILE A 101 -9.44 14.17 -4.24
N ASP A 102 -9.67 13.83 -2.99
CA ASP A 102 -9.48 14.71 -1.85
C ASP A 102 -8.61 14.08 -0.77
N LYS A 103 -8.00 14.92 0.07
CA LYS A 103 -7.28 14.51 1.28
C LYS A 103 -7.73 15.41 2.43
N ASP A 104 -8.15 14.84 3.55
CA ASP A 104 -8.61 15.56 4.74
C ASP A 104 -9.74 16.59 4.45
N GLY A 105 -10.56 16.32 3.41
CA GLY A 105 -11.64 17.20 2.96
C GLY A 105 -11.19 18.34 2.02
N GLU A 106 -9.91 18.45 1.72
CA GLU A 106 -9.39 19.36 0.69
C GLU A 106 -9.38 18.66 -0.67
N MET A 107 -10.12 19.25 -1.64
CA MET A 107 -10.19 18.72 -3.00
C MET A 107 -8.90 19.03 -3.76
N LEU A 108 -8.20 17.99 -4.17
CA LEU A 108 -6.94 18.07 -4.91
C LEU A 108 -7.14 18.00 -6.42
N LEU A 109 -7.99 17.07 -6.88
CA LEU A 109 -8.28 16.85 -8.29
C LEU A 109 -9.78 16.69 -8.50
N SER A 110 -10.32 17.26 -9.59
CA SER A 110 -11.68 16.99 -10.05
C SER A 110 -11.71 17.20 -11.57
N ASP A 111 -11.79 16.10 -12.34
CA ASP A 111 -11.69 16.18 -13.80
C ASP A 111 -12.32 14.97 -14.51
N TRP A 112 -12.49 15.09 -15.84
CA TRP A 112 -13.03 14.07 -16.70
C TRP A 112 -11.95 13.30 -17.41
N PHE A 113 -12.10 11.96 -17.46
CA PHE A 113 -11.17 11.04 -18.10
C PHE A 113 -11.92 10.03 -18.95
N HIS A 114 -11.32 9.61 -20.06
CA HIS A 114 -11.89 8.60 -20.94
C HIS A 114 -10.88 7.50 -21.24
N ASP A 115 -11.34 6.25 -21.28
CA ASP A 115 -10.56 5.10 -21.71
C ASP A 115 -11.42 4.12 -22.52
N ASP A 116 -10.96 3.79 -23.74
CA ASP A 116 -11.68 2.92 -24.67
C ASP A 116 -11.81 1.46 -24.19
N LYS A 117 -10.92 1.02 -23.28
CA LYS A 117 -10.88 -0.34 -22.74
C LYS A 117 -11.45 -0.43 -21.32
N GLY A 118 -11.83 0.72 -20.73
CA GLY A 118 -12.24 0.81 -19.33
C GLY A 118 -11.12 0.49 -18.33
N ASP A 119 -9.85 0.72 -18.73
CA ASP A 119 -8.66 0.48 -17.91
C ASP A 119 -7.78 1.74 -17.90
N LEU A 120 -8.34 2.82 -17.33
CA LEU A 120 -7.69 4.11 -17.24
C LEU A 120 -6.50 4.06 -16.29
N LYS A 121 -5.37 4.63 -16.71
CA LYS A 121 -4.16 4.81 -15.90
C LYS A 121 -3.77 6.28 -15.86
N ILE A 122 -3.58 6.80 -14.65
CA ILE A 122 -3.14 8.17 -14.40
C ILE A 122 -1.81 8.11 -13.63
N GLU A 123 -0.73 8.60 -14.25
CA GLU A 123 0.55 8.81 -13.56
C GLU A 123 0.42 10.02 -12.65
N MET A 124 0.67 9.84 -11.37
CA MET A 124 0.69 10.90 -10.36
C MET A 124 2.10 11.43 -10.22
N LYS A 125 2.29 12.71 -10.54
CA LYS A 125 3.59 13.37 -10.52
C LYS A 125 3.60 14.52 -9.51
N PRO A 126 3.98 14.25 -8.26
CA PRO A 126 4.07 15.26 -7.22
C PRO A 126 4.98 16.43 -7.60
N SER A 127 4.53 17.63 -7.34
CA SER A 127 5.29 18.86 -7.53
C SER A 127 4.81 19.97 -6.59
N ASN A 128 5.67 20.95 -6.30
CA ASN A 128 5.39 22.07 -5.38
C ASN A 128 4.60 23.20 -6.06
N THR A 129 3.68 22.89 -6.95
CA THR A 129 2.76 23.87 -7.56
C THR A 129 1.52 24.04 -6.67
N GLU A 130 0.82 25.18 -6.80
CA GLU A 130 -0.38 25.45 -5.99
C GLU A 130 -1.59 24.60 -6.39
N ARG A 131 -1.59 24.07 -7.65
CA ARG A 131 -2.72 23.32 -8.21
C ARG A 131 -2.24 22.15 -9.03
N ILE A 132 -3.09 21.15 -9.13
CA ILE A 132 -2.88 20.04 -10.06
C ILE A 132 -3.20 20.49 -11.48
N THR A 133 -2.33 20.09 -12.39
CA THR A 133 -2.51 20.24 -13.84
C THR A 133 -2.52 18.85 -14.46
N VAL A 134 -3.54 18.56 -15.25
CA VAL A 134 -3.68 17.29 -15.96
C VAL A 134 -3.13 17.46 -17.39
N TYR A 135 -2.32 16.50 -17.80
CA TYR A 135 -1.75 16.40 -19.16
C TYR A 135 -2.24 15.10 -19.79
N GLY A 136 -2.79 15.18 -20.97
CA GLY A 136 -3.30 14.07 -21.75
C GLY A 136 -3.84 14.54 -23.09
N GLU A 137 -4.28 13.63 -23.94
CA GLU A 137 -4.96 13.98 -25.18
C GLU A 137 -6.42 14.35 -24.87
N PRO A 138 -6.86 15.59 -25.13
CA PRO A 138 -8.23 15.97 -24.85
C PRO A 138 -9.19 15.41 -25.89
N ASP A 139 -10.30 14.80 -25.47
CA ASP A 139 -11.45 14.57 -26.36
C ASP A 139 -12.32 15.85 -26.37
N PRO A 140 -12.43 16.53 -27.52
CA PRO A 140 -13.13 17.81 -27.57
C PRO A 140 -14.66 17.71 -27.44
N ILE A 141 -15.22 16.50 -27.50
CA ILE A 141 -16.66 16.27 -27.35
C ILE A 141 -17.03 15.89 -25.94
N LEU A 142 -16.19 15.05 -25.29
CA LEU A 142 -16.38 14.61 -23.92
C LEU A 142 -15.81 15.60 -22.91
N GLU A 143 -14.98 16.56 -23.36
CA GLU A 143 -14.18 17.45 -22.51
C GLU A 143 -13.34 16.65 -21.49
N ALA A 144 -12.88 15.45 -21.90
CA ALA A 144 -12.20 14.48 -21.07
C ALA A 144 -10.77 14.27 -21.56
N PHE A 145 -9.85 13.97 -20.62
CA PHE A 145 -8.50 13.52 -20.98
C PHE A 145 -8.52 12.04 -21.34
N THR A 146 -8.04 11.68 -22.53
CA THR A 146 -8.04 10.29 -23.01
C THR A 146 -6.79 9.57 -22.53
N GLY A 147 -6.97 8.47 -21.80
CA GLY A 147 -5.92 7.52 -21.46
C GLY A 147 -5.67 6.54 -22.58
N ARG A 148 -4.39 6.23 -22.83
CA ARG A 148 -3.95 5.19 -23.77
C ARG A 148 -2.90 4.32 -23.10
N GLU A 149 -2.79 3.07 -23.55
CA GLU A 149 -1.85 2.11 -22.98
C GLU A 149 -0.39 2.57 -23.06
N ASP A 150 -0.03 3.22 -24.15
CA ASP A 150 1.30 3.76 -24.47
C ASP A 150 1.48 5.24 -24.06
N SER A 151 0.43 5.90 -23.66
CA SER A 151 0.42 7.31 -23.26
C SER A 151 -0.57 7.54 -22.13
N PRO A 152 -0.18 7.23 -20.88
CA PRO A 152 -1.03 7.47 -19.73
C PRO A 152 -1.28 8.96 -19.53
N VAL A 153 -2.42 9.31 -18.96
CA VAL A 153 -2.68 10.67 -18.48
C VAL A 153 -1.74 10.95 -17.32
N VAL A 154 -1.26 12.20 -17.22
CA VAL A 154 -0.35 12.61 -16.14
C VAL A 154 -1.01 13.74 -15.34
N ALA A 155 -1.16 13.54 -14.04
CA ALA A 155 -1.58 14.57 -13.09
C ALA A 155 -0.36 15.10 -12.33
N THR A 156 -0.01 16.37 -12.51
CA THR A 156 1.16 17.02 -11.89
C THR A 156 0.71 18.09 -10.92
N GLY A 157 1.20 18.07 -9.68
CA GLY A 157 0.83 19.06 -8.68
C GLY A 157 1.01 18.56 -7.24
N PRO A 158 0.31 19.16 -6.26
CA PRO A 158 0.41 18.77 -4.85
C PRO A 158 -0.39 17.48 -4.57
N ILE A 159 -0.21 16.45 -5.41
CA ILE A 159 -0.82 15.13 -5.27
C ILE A 159 0.23 14.17 -4.69
N PHE A 160 -0.13 13.38 -3.67
CA PHE A 160 0.77 12.45 -2.99
C PHE A 160 2.05 13.08 -2.42
N SER A 161 2.02 14.40 -2.19
CA SER A 161 3.13 15.14 -1.55
C SER A 161 3.26 14.83 -0.07
N GLU A 162 2.18 14.38 0.54
CA GLU A 162 2.06 14.02 1.95
C GLU A 162 1.62 12.56 2.09
N GLY A 163 1.97 11.93 3.20
CA GLY A 163 1.45 10.63 3.56
C GLY A 163 -0.01 10.69 3.98
N GLY A 164 -0.64 9.54 4.10
CA GLY A 164 -2.01 9.43 4.58
C GLY A 164 -3.00 8.87 3.56
N LEU A 165 -4.28 8.94 3.93
CA LEU A 165 -5.38 8.44 3.12
C LEU A 165 -5.85 9.47 2.11
N TYR A 166 -5.91 9.06 0.87
CA TYR A 166 -6.49 9.81 -0.24
C TYR A 166 -7.85 9.21 -0.57
N HIS A 167 -8.86 10.06 -0.63
CA HIS A 167 -10.24 9.70 -0.88
C HIS A 167 -10.57 9.89 -2.36
N PHE A 168 -11.14 8.87 -2.98
CA PHE A 168 -11.50 8.82 -4.39
C PHE A 168 -13.02 8.72 -4.54
N LYS A 169 -13.61 9.65 -5.27
CA LYS A 169 -14.98 9.56 -5.75
C LYS A 169 -14.96 9.43 -7.26
N VAL A 170 -15.60 8.40 -7.77
CA VAL A 170 -15.62 8.10 -9.20
C VAL A 170 -17.07 7.94 -9.66
N ARG A 171 -17.47 8.74 -10.63
CA ARG A 171 -18.76 8.63 -11.30
C ARG A 171 -18.53 8.25 -12.75
N ILE A 172 -19.31 7.29 -13.26
CA ILE A 172 -19.20 6.81 -14.62
C ILE A 172 -20.30 7.45 -15.47
N ALA A 173 -19.90 8.19 -16.49
CA ALA A 173 -20.82 8.92 -17.36
C ALA A 173 -21.15 8.17 -18.67
N THR A 174 -20.21 7.35 -19.20
CA THR A 174 -20.46 6.54 -20.40
C THR A 174 -19.97 5.11 -20.17
N ILE A 175 -20.67 4.13 -20.77
CA ILE A 175 -20.29 2.72 -20.79
C ILE A 175 -20.71 2.16 -22.17
N ASP A 176 -19.83 1.37 -22.81
CA ASP A 176 -20.00 0.69 -24.09
C ASP A 176 -20.13 1.63 -25.32
N TYR A 177 -20.48 2.90 -25.13
CA TYR A 177 -20.67 3.87 -26.20
C TYR A 177 -20.01 5.21 -25.82
N ALA A 178 -18.93 5.58 -26.48
CA ALA A 178 -18.10 6.75 -26.17
C ALA A 178 -18.83 8.09 -26.08
N ARG A 179 -19.97 8.25 -26.72
CA ARG A 179 -20.71 9.53 -26.82
C ARG A 179 -22.15 9.45 -26.38
N SER A 180 -22.50 8.36 -25.69
CA SER A 180 -23.84 8.16 -25.13
C SER A 180 -23.76 8.23 -23.62
N PHE A 181 -24.04 9.42 -23.08
CA PHE A 181 -24.09 9.61 -21.63
C PHE A 181 -25.23 8.78 -21.04
N LEU A 182 -24.95 8.12 -19.93
CA LEU A 182 -25.97 7.53 -19.09
C LEU A 182 -26.84 8.63 -18.50
N PRO A 183 -28.16 8.42 -18.31
CA PRO A 183 -28.97 9.31 -17.53
C PRO A 183 -28.36 9.51 -16.13
N ASP A 184 -28.48 10.71 -15.57
CA ASP A 184 -27.83 11.06 -14.30
C ASP A 184 -28.19 10.11 -13.15
N ASP A 185 -29.43 9.63 -13.11
CA ASP A 185 -29.92 8.67 -12.13
C ASP A 185 -29.45 7.22 -12.37
N GLN A 186 -28.76 6.97 -13.49
CA GLN A 186 -28.18 5.67 -13.86
C GLN A 186 -26.66 5.68 -13.90
N GLN A 187 -26.02 6.82 -13.61
CA GLN A 187 -24.58 6.90 -13.53
C GLN A 187 -24.09 6.23 -12.23
N PRO A 188 -23.34 5.11 -12.29
CA PRO A 188 -22.84 4.47 -11.07
C PRO A 188 -21.77 5.35 -10.42
N GLU A 189 -21.84 5.43 -9.09
CA GLU A 189 -20.91 6.16 -8.26
C GLU A 189 -20.16 5.18 -7.34
N TYR A 190 -18.89 5.44 -7.15
CA TYR A 190 -18.00 4.66 -6.32
C TYR A 190 -17.21 5.57 -5.39
N GLU A 191 -16.94 5.08 -4.20
CA GLU A 191 -16.19 5.79 -3.18
C GLU A 191 -15.18 4.85 -2.54
N GLY A 192 -13.89 5.22 -2.55
CA GLY A 192 -12.81 4.39 -2.04
C GLY A 192 -11.62 5.18 -1.55
N TRP A 193 -10.68 4.52 -0.89
CA TRP A 193 -9.49 5.15 -0.31
C TRP A 193 -8.23 4.40 -0.70
N LEU A 194 -7.17 5.13 -1.00
CA LEU A 194 -5.82 4.59 -1.14
C LEU A 194 -4.87 5.33 -0.20
N SER A 195 -3.84 4.64 0.28
CA SER A 195 -2.87 5.23 1.20
C SER A 195 -1.51 5.48 0.54
N VAL A 196 -0.90 6.61 0.91
CA VAL A 196 0.51 6.91 0.69
C VAL A 196 1.23 6.82 2.03
N GLY A 197 2.32 6.06 2.13
CA GLY A 197 3.06 5.89 3.37
C GLY A 197 3.75 7.19 3.80
N ALA A 198 3.67 7.48 5.11
CA ALA A 198 4.38 8.60 5.74
C ALA A 198 5.71 8.11 6.33
N VAL A 199 6.75 8.95 6.25
CA VAL A 199 8.07 8.67 6.86
C VAL A 199 8.39 9.73 7.88
N GLU A 200 8.44 9.32 9.16
CA GLU A 200 8.75 10.18 10.29
C GLU A 200 10.14 9.90 10.86
N ASN A 201 10.92 10.96 11.08
CA ASN A 201 12.26 10.87 11.66
C ASN A 201 12.27 11.54 13.02
N GLN A 202 12.53 10.77 14.07
CA GLN A 202 12.55 11.20 15.46
C GLN A 202 13.94 11.07 16.05
N GLN A 203 14.26 11.91 17.07
CA GLN A 203 15.50 11.82 17.83
C GLN A 203 15.13 11.55 19.29
N VAL A 204 15.56 10.42 19.84
CA VAL A 204 15.29 10.05 21.22
C VAL A 204 16.57 10.02 22.06
N SER A 205 16.49 10.43 23.31
CA SER A 205 17.62 10.41 24.24
C SER A 205 17.27 9.57 25.46
N ILE A 206 18.13 8.62 25.82
CA ILE A 206 17.94 7.77 26.98
C ILE A 206 18.37 8.48 28.27
N ASP A 207 19.43 9.29 28.18
CA ASP A 207 19.87 10.16 29.26
C ASP A 207 20.39 11.50 28.71
N ASN A 208 20.66 12.45 29.60
CA ASN A 208 21.14 13.80 29.21
C ASN A 208 22.58 13.83 28.70
N ASN A 209 23.33 12.74 28.82
CA ASN A 209 24.75 12.66 28.46
C ASN A 209 24.99 11.82 27.19
N THR A 210 24.01 11.09 26.70
CA THR A 210 24.11 10.27 25.50
C THR A 210 23.73 11.05 24.25
N LYS A 211 24.39 10.72 23.14
CA LYS A 211 24.01 11.24 21.81
C LYS A 211 22.59 10.78 21.47
N PRO A 212 21.73 11.67 20.95
CA PRO A 212 20.40 11.29 20.50
C PRO A 212 20.46 10.13 19.49
N ILE A 213 19.56 9.18 19.64
CA ILE A 213 19.41 8.01 18.77
C ILE A 213 18.37 8.35 17.72
N PRO A 214 18.71 8.30 16.42
CA PRO A 214 17.72 8.50 15.36
C PRO A 214 16.80 7.29 15.27
N VAL A 215 15.49 7.52 15.33
CA VAL A 215 14.44 6.54 15.12
C VAL A 215 13.65 6.97 13.90
N GLN A 216 13.46 6.07 12.95
CA GLN A 216 12.60 6.31 11.81
C GLN A 216 11.36 5.43 11.93
N ILE A 217 10.18 6.01 11.70
CA ILE A 217 8.91 5.28 11.67
C ILE A 217 8.30 5.46 10.28
N ILE A 218 7.93 4.37 9.65
CA ILE A 218 7.24 4.37 8.36
C ILE A 218 5.83 3.86 8.58
N SER A 219 4.85 4.69 8.28
CA SER A 219 3.44 4.33 8.28
C SER A 219 2.98 4.07 6.86
N TYR A 220 2.39 2.92 6.61
CA TYR A 220 1.83 2.57 5.30
C TYR A 220 0.31 2.77 5.22
N TYR A 221 -0.30 3.35 6.26
CA TYR A 221 -1.74 3.58 6.29
C TYR A 221 -2.08 5.07 6.30
N ASP A 222 -1.61 5.81 7.31
CA ASP A 222 -1.88 7.25 7.45
C ASP A 222 -0.71 7.95 8.14
N GLU A 223 -0.72 9.27 8.21
CA GLU A 223 0.31 10.07 8.87
C GLU A 223 0.36 9.78 10.37
N LEU A 224 1.58 9.85 10.92
CA LEU A 224 1.80 9.72 12.35
C LEU A 224 1.72 11.06 13.04
N LYS A 225 1.21 11.06 14.28
CA LYS A 225 1.08 12.25 15.13
C LYS A 225 1.51 11.93 16.57
N ASP A 226 1.74 12.96 17.35
CA ASP A 226 1.91 12.87 18.82
C ASP A 226 2.98 11.87 19.25
N PHE A 227 4.16 11.88 18.58
CA PHE A 227 5.26 11.03 19.00
C PHE A 227 5.79 11.45 20.38
N SER A 228 5.98 10.47 21.26
CA SER A 228 6.62 10.64 22.57
C SER A 228 7.51 9.45 22.92
N PHE A 229 8.53 9.70 23.74
CA PHE A 229 9.47 8.69 24.21
C PHE A 229 9.70 8.82 25.72
N ASP A 230 9.53 7.72 26.45
CA ASP A 230 9.89 7.62 27.86
C ASP A 230 11.27 6.95 28.00
N PRO A 231 12.31 7.69 28.38
CA PRO A 231 13.67 7.15 28.49
C PRO A 231 13.81 6.11 29.63
N SER A 232 12.95 6.13 30.64
CA SER A 232 13.05 5.22 31.80
C SER A 232 12.60 3.79 31.43
N THR A 233 11.59 3.68 30.59
CA THR A 233 11.03 2.41 30.11
C THR A 233 11.45 2.09 28.67
N LYS A 234 12.10 3.03 27.99
CA LYS A 234 12.41 3.01 26.53
C LYS A 234 11.16 2.83 25.70
N GLU A 235 10.03 3.30 26.18
CA GLU A 235 8.72 3.19 25.52
C GLU A 235 8.52 4.34 24.55
N MET A 236 8.13 4.01 23.32
CA MET A 236 7.70 4.94 22.28
C MET A 236 6.19 4.88 22.17
N GLN A 237 5.55 6.04 22.06
CA GLN A 237 4.12 6.16 21.81
C GLN A 237 3.93 7.09 20.63
N PHE A 238 2.99 6.76 19.76
CA PHE A 238 2.57 7.61 18.64
C PHE A 238 1.13 7.31 18.27
N THR A 239 0.51 8.25 17.58
CA THR A 239 -0.87 8.11 17.12
C THR A 239 -0.95 8.20 15.62
N MET A 240 -2.07 7.72 15.06
CA MET A 240 -2.41 7.79 13.65
C MET A 240 -3.91 8.01 13.53
N PRO A 241 -4.41 8.89 12.63
CA PRO A 241 -5.83 8.97 12.32
C PRO A 241 -6.37 7.61 11.89
N PHE A 242 -7.54 7.23 12.41
CA PHE A 242 -8.16 5.96 12.05
C PHE A 242 -9.68 5.98 12.24
N ASP A 243 -10.40 5.58 11.21
CA ASP A 243 -11.84 5.44 11.26
C ASP A 243 -12.25 4.07 11.82
N TRP A 244 -12.81 4.10 13.03
CA TRP A 244 -13.27 2.92 13.76
C TRP A 244 -14.68 2.44 13.37
N ASN A 245 -15.22 2.88 12.23
CA ASN A 245 -16.53 2.45 11.75
C ASN A 245 -16.51 0.96 11.37
N LEU A 246 -17.22 0.15 12.16
CA LEU A 246 -17.24 -1.31 11.99
C LEU A 246 -17.80 -1.74 10.64
N THR A 247 -18.82 -1.07 10.12
CA THR A 247 -19.40 -1.39 8.80
C THR A 247 -18.35 -1.21 7.71
N ARG A 248 -17.68 -0.06 7.70
CA ARG A 248 -16.60 0.21 6.75
C ARG A 248 -15.48 -0.82 6.84
N LEU A 249 -15.03 -1.17 8.08
CA LEU A 249 -13.98 -2.15 8.28
C LEU A 249 -14.38 -3.57 7.88
N GLN A 250 -15.70 -3.91 7.90
CA GLN A 250 -16.17 -5.22 7.43
C GLN A 250 -16.06 -5.35 5.91
N ASP A 251 -16.35 -4.28 5.18
CA ASP A 251 -16.43 -4.31 3.73
C ASP A 251 -15.05 -4.18 3.07
N ASN A 252 -14.12 -3.44 3.69
CA ASN A 252 -12.82 -3.11 3.10
C ASN A 252 -11.72 -4.12 3.45
N LYS A 253 -10.74 -4.25 2.56
CA LYS A 253 -9.48 -4.97 2.82
C LYS A 253 -8.55 -4.04 3.60
N VAL A 254 -8.59 -4.11 4.94
CA VAL A 254 -7.79 -3.27 5.82
C VAL A 254 -6.64 -4.08 6.41
N MET A 255 -5.43 -3.60 6.23
CA MET A 255 -4.24 -3.99 6.97
C MET A 255 -3.51 -2.72 7.44
N VAL A 256 -3.12 -2.67 8.69
CA VAL A 256 -2.31 -1.57 9.22
C VAL A 256 -0.88 -2.06 9.35
N HIS A 257 0.02 -1.44 8.59
CA HIS A 257 1.44 -1.74 8.62
C HIS A 257 2.23 -0.51 9.05
N GLN A 258 3.08 -0.70 10.06
CA GLN A 258 4.05 0.30 10.53
C GLN A 258 5.42 -0.38 10.63
N GLU A 259 6.47 0.35 10.29
CA GLU A 259 7.85 -0.08 10.51
C GLU A 259 8.55 0.89 11.47
N ILE A 260 9.24 0.34 12.46
CA ILE A 260 10.10 1.12 13.36
C ILE A 260 11.54 0.69 13.12
N LEU A 261 12.36 1.64 12.67
CA LEU A 261 13.75 1.41 12.30
C LEU A 261 14.66 1.95 13.40
N LEU A 262 15.36 1.04 14.09
CA LEU A 262 16.26 1.33 15.20
C LEU A 262 17.71 1.09 14.78
N PRO A 263 18.61 2.06 14.89
CA PRO A 263 20.01 1.90 14.47
C PRO A 263 20.75 0.86 15.32
N LYS A 264 21.64 0.10 14.71
CA LYS A 264 22.57 -0.84 15.38
C LYS A 264 23.99 -0.26 15.34
N PRO A 265 24.72 -0.28 16.48
CA PRO A 265 24.26 -0.63 17.83
C PRO A 265 23.51 0.52 18.50
N SER A 266 22.45 0.24 19.23
CA SER A 266 21.82 1.19 20.15
C SER A 266 21.17 0.48 21.33
N GLU A 267 20.89 1.21 22.39
CA GLU A 267 20.23 0.70 23.59
C GLU A 267 18.73 0.41 23.39
N LEU A 268 18.17 0.77 22.24
CA LEU A 268 16.79 0.48 21.84
C LEU A 268 16.66 -0.88 21.15
N VAL A 269 17.79 -1.47 20.73
CA VAL A 269 17.81 -2.78 20.05
C VAL A 269 17.68 -3.90 21.08
N ALA A 270 16.73 -4.79 20.86
CA ALA A 270 16.43 -5.92 21.75
C ALA A 270 16.11 -7.20 20.93
N ASN A 271 16.15 -8.34 21.60
CA ASN A 271 15.79 -9.62 20.97
C ASN A 271 14.28 -9.75 20.74
N SER A 272 13.48 -8.99 21.46
CA SER A 272 12.03 -8.95 21.30
C SER A 272 11.46 -7.61 21.78
N TYR A 273 10.25 -7.32 21.35
CA TYR A 273 9.55 -6.07 21.66
C TYR A 273 8.12 -6.37 22.10
N ILE A 274 7.56 -5.47 22.87
CA ILE A 274 6.15 -5.47 23.26
C ILE A 274 5.46 -4.35 22.49
N GLY A 275 4.30 -4.65 21.91
CA GLY A 275 3.48 -3.67 21.19
C GLY A 275 2.03 -3.73 21.63
N THR A 276 1.41 -2.57 21.76
CA THR A 276 -0.03 -2.45 21.96
C THR A 276 -0.66 -1.46 20.99
N ILE A 277 -1.92 -1.65 20.67
CA ILE A 277 -2.73 -0.69 19.93
C ILE A 277 -4.00 -0.42 20.73
N ASN A 278 -4.24 0.85 21.10
CA ASN A 278 -5.35 1.27 21.97
C ASN A 278 -5.45 0.41 23.24
N GLY A 279 -4.30 -0.01 23.80
CA GLY A 279 -4.21 -0.86 24.97
C GLY A 279 -4.43 -2.36 24.73
N VAL A 280 -4.72 -2.78 23.48
CA VAL A 280 -4.79 -4.20 23.10
C VAL A 280 -3.39 -4.71 22.77
N ASP A 281 -2.98 -5.81 23.39
CA ASP A 281 -1.69 -6.47 23.12
C ASP A 281 -1.65 -7.05 21.69
N VAL A 282 -0.72 -6.56 20.89
CA VAL A 282 -0.44 -7.00 19.52
C VAL A 282 0.99 -7.52 19.36
N THR A 283 1.66 -7.85 20.45
CA THR A 283 3.05 -8.33 20.47
C THR A 283 3.27 -9.51 19.51
N LYS A 284 2.30 -10.41 19.40
CA LYS A 284 2.35 -11.56 18.48
C LYS A 284 2.36 -11.16 17.00
N ASP A 285 1.89 -9.96 16.67
CA ASP A 285 1.79 -9.41 15.31
C ASP A 285 3.02 -8.54 14.96
N LEU A 286 4.00 -8.43 15.88
CA LEU A 286 5.29 -7.84 15.63
C LEU A 286 6.21 -8.82 14.91
N ARG A 287 7.00 -8.31 13.97
CA ARG A 287 8.05 -9.09 13.27
C ARG A 287 9.33 -8.27 13.23
N ILE A 288 10.46 -8.90 13.49
CA ILE A 288 11.78 -8.28 13.37
C ILE A 288 12.41 -8.80 12.08
N ASP A 289 12.87 -7.90 11.20
CA ASP A 289 13.65 -8.29 10.03
C ASP A 289 15.10 -8.64 10.45
N PRO A 290 15.50 -9.92 10.36
CA PRO A 290 16.83 -10.36 10.76
C PRO A 290 17.91 -10.03 9.70
N THR A 291 17.52 -9.59 8.49
CA THR A 291 18.44 -9.44 7.37
C THR A 291 19.17 -8.10 7.36
N ASN A 292 18.66 -7.09 8.06
CA ASN A 292 19.27 -5.78 8.10
C ASN A 292 20.40 -5.72 9.15
N SER A 293 21.64 -5.53 8.69
CA SER A 293 22.83 -5.51 9.56
C SER A 293 23.05 -4.19 10.30
N THR A 294 22.45 -3.09 9.83
CA THR A 294 22.68 -1.74 10.36
C THR A 294 21.52 -1.21 11.20
N LYS A 295 20.34 -1.80 11.07
CA LYS A 295 19.12 -1.40 11.78
C LYS A 295 18.35 -2.64 12.21
N ASP A 296 17.68 -2.59 13.37
CA ASP A 296 16.50 -3.42 13.59
C ASP A 296 15.32 -2.78 12.89
N VAL A 297 14.63 -3.54 12.06
CA VAL A 297 13.36 -3.14 11.46
C VAL A 297 12.27 -3.96 12.12
N VAL A 298 11.45 -3.31 12.91
CA VAL A 298 10.35 -3.95 13.62
C VAL A 298 9.04 -3.57 12.93
N HIS A 299 8.35 -4.57 12.40
CA HIS A 299 7.09 -4.41 11.71
C HIS A 299 5.92 -4.66 12.65
N PHE A 300 4.97 -3.74 12.72
CA PHE A 300 3.61 -3.98 13.17
C PHE A 300 2.81 -4.40 11.95
N MET A 301 2.46 -5.66 11.84
CA MET A 301 1.67 -6.21 10.74
C MET A 301 0.28 -6.63 11.25
N ILE A 302 -0.63 -5.68 11.32
CA ILE A 302 -1.93 -5.85 11.99
C ILE A 302 -2.99 -6.23 10.95
N PRO A 303 -3.34 -7.51 10.84
CA PRO A 303 -4.31 -7.97 9.86
C PRO A 303 -5.74 -7.59 10.25
N LYS A 304 -6.64 -7.54 9.27
CA LYS A 304 -8.06 -7.18 9.45
C LYS A 304 -8.74 -7.83 10.66
N PRO A 305 -8.60 -9.13 10.97
CA PRO A 305 -9.25 -9.71 12.14
C PRO A 305 -8.82 -9.06 13.46
N VAL A 306 -7.54 -8.67 13.58
CA VAL A 306 -7.01 -7.98 14.77
C VAL A 306 -7.50 -6.53 14.80
N VAL A 307 -7.51 -5.83 13.65
CA VAL A 307 -8.08 -4.48 13.53
C VAL A 307 -9.55 -4.49 13.96
N MET A 308 -10.34 -5.47 13.52
CA MET A 308 -11.75 -5.63 13.91
C MET A 308 -11.92 -5.85 15.42
N GLN A 309 -11.09 -6.70 16.01
CA GLN A 309 -11.10 -6.92 17.49
C GLN A 309 -10.82 -5.63 18.24
N ILE A 310 -9.81 -4.87 17.81
CA ILE A 310 -9.48 -3.56 18.40
C ILE A 310 -10.66 -2.59 18.23
N ALA A 311 -11.24 -2.51 17.01
CA ALA A 311 -12.37 -1.64 16.72
C ALA A 311 -13.58 -1.92 17.61
N GLU A 312 -13.91 -3.18 17.85
CA GLU A 312 -14.98 -3.56 18.78
C GLU A 312 -14.70 -3.07 20.22
N GLN A 313 -13.45 -3.22 20.69
CA GLN A 313 -13.07 -2.77 22.02
C GLN A 313 -13.10 -1.25 22.13
N VAL A 314 -12.57 -0.54 21.14
CA VAL A 314 -12.51 0.92 21.06
C VAL A 314 -13.93 1.52 21.00
N ASN A 315 -14.83 0.90 20.24
CA ASN A 315 -16.25 1.31 20.19
C ASN A 315 -16.96 1.07 21.54
N LYS A 316 -16.73 -0.07 22.19
CA LYS A 316 -17.33 -0.38 23.50
C LYS A 316 -16.83 0.58 24.61
N SER A 317 -15.57 1.02 24.56
CA SER A 317 -15.00 1.96 25.54
C SER A 317 -15.33 3.42 25.24
N GLY A 318 -15.91 3.73 24.08
CA GLY A 318 -16.21 5.11 23.63
C GLY A 318 -15.00 5.87 23.06
N GLN A 319 -13.82 5.25 22.99
CA GLN A 319 -12.60 5.84 22.43
C GLN A 319 -12.67 6.02 20.89
N ALA A 320 -13.60 5.36 20.21
CA ALA A 320 -13.80 5.51 18.78
C ALA A 320 -14.02 6.95 18.34
N LYS A 321 -14.61 7.79 19.23
CA LYS A 321 -14.85 9.22 18.97
C LYS A 321 -13.58 10.05 18.79
N GLU A 322 -12.44 9.58 19.30
CA GLU A 322 -11.16 10.27 19.13
C GLU A 322 -10.63 10.15 17.71
N GLY A 323 -11.08 9.13 16.93
CA GLY A 323 -10.62 8.91 15.57
C GLY A 323 -9.13 8.61 15.47
N LEU A 324 -8.52 8.03 16.53
CA LEU A 324 -7.09 7.78 16.62
C LEU A 324 -6.78 6.32 16.94
N MET A 325 -5.81 5.77 16.23
CA MET A 325 -5.12 4.53 16.59
C MET A 325 -3.86 4.90 17.38
N LYS A 326 -3.76 4.41 18.62
CA LYS A 326 -2.66 4.73 19.55
C LYS A 326 -1.73 3.54 19.65
N PHE A 327 -0.51 3.70 19.23
CA PHE A 327 0.54 2.69 19.29
C PHE A 327 1.42 2.88 20.53
N THR A 328 1.77 1.79 21.17
CA THR A 328 2.81 1.73 22.19
C THR A 328 3.81 0.65 21.82
N PHE A 329 5.08 0.94 21.90
CA PHE A 329 6.16 0.04 21.51
C PHE A 329 7.36 0.19 22.45
N LYS A 330 7.91 -0.94 22.94
CA LYS A 330 9.11 -0.94 23.78
C LYS A 330 9.91 -2.24 23.66
N PRO A 331 11.24 -2.19 23.86
CA PRO A 331 12.05 -3.38 23.99
C PRO A 331 11.65 -4.19 25.23
N THR A 332 11.76 -5.53 25.13
CA THR A 332 11.73 -6.39 26.32
C THR A 332 13.09 -6.31 27.02
N VAL A 333 13.08 -6.20 28.34
CA VAL A 333 14.30 -6.15 29.16
C VAL A 333 14.92 -7.53 29.24
#